data_cdc70190957e76d197bf0fc0594f5495
#
_entry.id   cdc70190957e76d197bf0fc0594f5495
#
_cell.length_a   1.000
_cell.length_b   1.000
_cell.length_c   1.000
_cell.angle_alpha   90.00
_cell.angle_beta   90.00
_cell.angle_gamma   90.00
#
_symmetry.space_group_name_H-M   'P 1'
#
loop_
_entity.id
_entity.type
_entity.pdbx_description
1 polymer ?
#
loop_
_entity_poly.entity_id
_entity_poly.type
_entity_poly.pdbx_seq_one_letter_code
_entity_poly.pdbx_strand_id
1 'polypeptide(L)'
;MRNILVIGATGQIGSELTMELRKRYGNLHVVAGYIPGAAPDGDLKESGPAEIVDVTEVHTIESVVKKYTIDTIYNLDALLSVVAESKP
;
A
#
# COMPACT_ATOMS: atom_id res chain seq x y z
N MET A 1 17.65 -0.76 5.65
CA MET A 1 16.69 -1.47 4.80
C MET A 1 15.30 -0.85 4.99
N ARG A 2 14.57 -0.66 3.91
CA ARG A 2 13.28 0.00 4.01
C ARG A 2 12.16 -0.99 4.17
N ASN A 3 11.19 -0.63 4.98
CA ASN A 3 9.92 -1.36 5.08
C ASN A 3 8.84 -0.41 4.61
N ILE A 4 8.19 -0.78 3.52
CA ILE A 4 7.32 0.13 2.77
C ILE A 4 5.89 -0.37 2.79
N LEU A 5 4.96 0.57 2.97
CA LEU A 5 3.53 0.29 2.82
C LEU A 5 3.02 1.09 1.63
N VAL A 6 2.36 0.41 0.70
CA VAL A 6 1.73 1.08 -0.44
C VAL A 6 0.23 1.04 -0.22
N ILE A 7 -0.38 2.18 0.04
CA ILE A 7 -1.83 2.29 0.22
C ILE A 7 -2.46 2.51 -1.15
N GLY A 8 -3.48 1.73 -1.47
CA GLY A 8 -4.06 1.74 -2.81
C GLY A 8 -3.30 0.83 -3.77
N ALA A 9 -2.70 -0.22 -3.24
CA ALA A 9 -1.79 -1.06 -3.99
C ALA A 9 -2.46 -1.89 -5.07
N THR A 10 -3.77 -2.08 -4.99
CA THR A 10 -4.46 -2.91 -5.99
C THR A 10 -4.99 -2.12 -7.18
N GLY A 11 -4.84 -0.80 -7.17
CA GLY A 11 -5.14 0.00 -8.34
C GLY A 11 -4.10 -0.23 -9.43
N GLN A 12 -4.35 0.33 -10.60
CA GLN A 12 -3.45 0.11 -11.73
C GLN A 12 -2.05 0.64 -11.45
N ILE A 13 -1.96 1.89 -11.00
CA ILE A 13 -0.66 2.48 -10.69
C ILE A 13 -0.08 1.83 -9.44
N GLY A 14 -0.93 1.58 -8.46
CA GLY A 14 -0.47 1.01 -7.19
C GLY A 14 0.13 -0.38 -7.35
N SER A 15 -0.46 -1.22 -8.19
CA SER A 15 0.05 -2.56 -8.38
C SER A 15 1.41 -2.53 -9.08
N GLU A 16 1.57 -1.67 -10.06
CA GLU A 16 2.84 -1.54 -10.74
C GLU A 16 3.92 -1.00 -9.82
N LEU A 17 3.58 0.01 -9.03
CA LEU A 17 4.53 0.57 -8.07
C LEU A 17 4.93 -0.47 -7.02
N THR A 18 3.96 -1.21 -6.51
CA THR A 18 4.23 -2.21 -5.49
C THR A 18 5.19 -3.27 -6.01
N MET A 19 4.95 -3.77 -7.21
CA MET A 19 5.82 -4.79 -7.79
C MET A 19 7.22 -4.25 -8.04
N GLU A 20 7.32 -3.01 -8.50
CA GLU A 20 8.62 -2.41 -8.73
C GLU A 20 9.39 -2.22 -7.42
N LEU A 21 8.70 -1.78 -6.38
CA LEU A 21 9.34 -1.61 -5.08
C LEU A 21 9.79 -2.95 -4.49
N ARG A 22 8.99 -4.00 -4.67
CA ARG A 22 9.37 -5.33 -4.22
C ARG A 22 10.63 -5.82 -4.92
N LYS A 23 10.75 -5.48 -6.19
CA LYS A 23 11.92 -5.84 -6.95
C LYS A 23 13.16 -5.15 -6.42
N ARG A 24 13.02 -3.91 -5.97
CA ARG A 24 14.15 -3.11 -5.50
C ARG A 24 14.53 -3.40 -4.05
N TYR A 25 13.53 -3.57 -3.20
CA TYR A 25 13.76 -3.63 -1.76
C TYR A 25 13.52 -5.01 -1.15
N GLY A 26 13.01 -5.93 -1.95
CA GLY A 26 12.69 -7.27 -1.47
C GLY A 26 11.21 -7.45 -1.25
N ASN A 27 10.71 -8.63 -1.61
CA ASN A 27 9.27 -8.90 -1.58
C ASN A 27 8.66 -8.75 -0.20
N LEU A 28 9.39 -9.17 0.84
CA LEU A 28 8.86 -9.14 2.20
C LEU A 28 8.93 -7.76 2.84
N HIS A 29 9.57 -6.81 2.19
CA HIS A 29 9.74 -5.47 2.72
C HIS A 29 8.74 -4.46 2.16
N VAL A 30 7.81 -4.92 1.33
CA VAL A 30 6.82 -4.03 0.72
C VAL A 30 5.44 -4.64 0.91
N VAL A 31 4.63 -3.97 1.72
CA VAL A 31 3.28 -4.43 2.04
C VAL A 31 2.28 -3.76 1.11
N ALA A 32 1.44 -4.58 0.48
CA ALA A 32 0.37 -4.09 -0.39
C ALA A 32 -0.86 -3.81 0.46
N GLY A 33 -1.18 -2.53 0.63
CA GLY A 33 -2.37 -2.13 1.38
C GLY A 33 -3.57 -1.98 0.46
N TYR A 34 -4.67 -2.62 0.81
CA TYR A 34 -5.87 -2.61 -0.02
C TYR A 34 -7.11 -2.44 0.84
N ILE A 35 -8.19 -1.97 0.22
CA ILE A 35 -9.48 -1.85 0.93
C ILE A 35 -10.28 -3.13 0.73
N PRO A 36 -11.24 -3.41 1.63
CA PRO A 36 -12.10 -4.58 1.46
C PRO A 36 -12.82 -4.52 0.11
N GLY A 37 -12.86 -5.65 -0.57
CA GLY A 37 -13.45 -5.74 -1.89
C GLY A 37 -12.49 -5.51 -3.02
N ALA A 38 -11.28 -5.05 -2.72
CA ALA A 38 -10.27 -4.80 -3.74
C ALA A 38 -8.99 -5.59 -3.45
N ALA A 39 -9.15 -6.84 -3.02
CA ALA A 39 -8.02 -7.67 -2.64
C ALA A 39 -7.10 -7.95 -3.82
N PRO A 40 -5.79 -8.06 -3.57
CA PRO A 40 -4.86 -8.36 -4.64
C PRO A 40 -5.03 -9.79 -5.15
N ASP A 41 -4.55 -10.03 -6.35
CA ASP A 41 -4.54 -11.37 -6.91
C ASP A 41 -3.27 -11.54 -7.74
N GLY A 42 -3.05 -12.76 -8.24
CA GLY A 42 -1.91 -13.07 -9.08
C GLY A 42 -0.59 -12.77 -8.40
N ASP A 43 0.33 -12.20 -9.16
CA ASP A 43 1.68 -11.94 -8.68
C ASP A 43 1.71 -10.98 -7.50
N LEU A 44 0.82 -10.00 -7.49
CA LEU A 44 0.78 -9.03 -6.40
C LEU A 44 0.45 -9.73 -5.08
N LYS A 45 -0.48 -10.67 -5.11
CA LYS A 45 -0.86 -11.41 -3.92
C LYS A 45 0.24 -12.37 -3.48
N GLU A 46 0.87 -13.02 -4.45
CA GLU A 46 1.78 -14.11 -4.14
C GLU A 46 3.20 -13.69 -3.86
N SER A 47 3.59 -12.51 -4.33
CA SER A 47 4.98 -12.09 -4.21
C SER A 47 5.34 -11.47 -2.88
N GLY A 48 4.36 -11.11 -2.04
CA GLY A 48 4.68 -10.50 -0.75
C GLY A 48 3.45 -10.25 0.08
N PRO A 49 3.61 -9.60 1.24
CA PRO A 49 2.50 -9.41 2.16
C PRO A 49 1.47 -8.43 1.65
N ALA A 50 0.21 -8.66 2.04
CA ALA A 50 -0.89 -7.78 1.71
C ALA A 50 -1.77 -7.64 2.94
N GLU A 51 -2.24 -6.42 3.22
CA GLU A 51 -3.04 -6.15 4.41
C GLU A 51 -4.16 -5.18 4.05
N ILE A 52 -5.25 -5.28 4.78
CA ILE A 52 -6.34 -4.33 4.62
C ILE A 52 -5.93 -3.01 5.25
N VAL A 53 -5.95 -1.94 4.46
CA VAL A 53 -5.62 -0.61 4.93
C VAL A 53 -6.67 0.34 4.38
N ASP A 54 -7.49 0.87 5.27
CA ASP A 54 -8.57 1.79 4.90
C ASP A 54 -8.23 3.15 5.51
N VAL A 55 -8.02 4.15 4.66
CA VAL A 55 -7.60 5.47 5.14
C VAL A 55 -8.66 6.14 6.01
N THR A 56 -9.91 5.69 5.92
CA THR A 56 -10.97 6.21 6.80
C THR A 56 -10.95 5.53 8.17
N GLU A 57 -10.15 4.48 8.32
CA GLU A 57 -10.02 3.74 9.58
C GLU A 57 -8.55 3.75 9.98
N VAL A 58 -8.17 4.76 10.73
CA VAL A 58 -6.76 4.99 11.05
C VAL A 58 -6.11 3.79 11.73
N HIS A 59 -6.87 3.06 12.55
CA HIS A 59 -6.29 1.91 13.24
C HIS A 59 -5.79 0.82 12.29
N THR A 60 -6.34 0.73 11.07
CA THR A 60 -5.84 -0.25 10.11
C THR A 60 -4.43 0.12 9.64
N ILE A 61 -4.17 1.41 9.49
CA ILE A 61 -2.84 1.88 9.12
C ILE A 61 -1.86 1.64 10.26
N GLU A 62 -2.26 1.99 11.47
CA GLU A 62 -1.40 1.83 12.64
C GLU A 62 -1.03 0.38 12.88
N SER A 63 -1.99 -0.53 12.70
CA SER A 63 -1.73 -1.95 12.88
C SER A 63 -0.66 -2.45 11.93
N VAL A 64 -0.75 -2.05 10.67
CA VAL A 64 0.22 -2.48 9.66
C VAL A 64 1.58 -1.85 9.91
N VAL A 65 1.60 -0.57 10.27
CA VAL A 65 2.86 0.12 10.57
C VAL A 65 3.61 -0.60 11.69
N LYS A 66 2.89 -1.00 12.73
CA LYS A 66 3.51 -1.71 13.85
C LYS A 66 3.92 -3.12 13.48
N LYS A 67 3.04 -3.83 12.77
CA LYS A 67 3.27 -5.22 12.45
C LYS A 67 4.52 -5.41 11.57
N TYR A 68 4.72 -4.51 10.63
CA TYR A 68 5.81 -4.62 9.68
C TYR A 68 6.93 -3.62 9.91
N THR A 69 6.85 -2.83 10.96
CA THR A 69 7.83 -1.80 11.26
C THR A 69 8.04 -0.89 10.06
N ILE A 70 6.92 -0.37 9.55
CA ILE A 70 6.93 0.44 8.34
C ILE A 70 7.63 1.77 8.59
N ASP A 71 8.53 2.13 7.68
CA ASP A 71 9.23 3.42 7.77
C ASP A 71 8.93 4.32 6.57
N THR A 72 8.27 3.80 5.55
CA THR A 72 7.96 4.58 4.34
C THR A 72 6.56 4.22 3.86
N ILE A 73 5.75 5.23 3.57
CA ILE A 73 4.39 5.02 3.11
C ILE A 73 4.19 5.75 1.79
N TYR A 74 3.70 5.04 0.79
CA TYR A 74 3.23 5.62 -0.46
C TYR A 74 1.71 5.58 -0.42
N ASN A 75 1.08 6.74 -0.29
CA ASN A 75 -0.37 6.81 -0.15
C ASN A 75 -0.99 7.29 -1.45
N LEU A 76 -1.35 6.35 -2.31
CA LEU A 76 -1.91 6.69 -3.61
C LEU A 76 -3.35 7.17 -3.50
N ASP A 77 -4.07 6.68 -2.50
CA ASP A 77 -5.42 7.18 -2.25
C ASP A 77 -5.39 8.64 -1.84
N ALA A 78 -4.42 9.01 -1.01
CA ALA A 78 -4.30 10.39 -0.57
C ALA A 78 -3.94 11.31 -1.73
N LEU A 79 -3.16 10.80 -2.69
CA LEU A 79 -2.84 11.59 -3.87
C LEU A 79 -4.11 11.95 -4.63
N LEU A 80 -5.01 11.01 -4.79
CA LEU A 80 -6.27 11.28 -5.47
C LEU A 80 -7.09 12.30 -4.67
N SER A 81 -7.13 12.12 -3.37
CA SER A 81 -7.88 13.03 -2.51
C SER A 81 -7.30 14.44 -2.56
N VAL A 82 -5.98 14.54 -2.51
CA VAL A 82 -5.33 15.84 -2.55
C VAL A 82 -5.61 16.55 -3.85
N VAL A 83 -5.58 15.84 -4.96
CA VAL A 83 -5.90 16.44 -6.25
C VAL A 83 -7.32 16.97 -6.24
N ALA A 84 -8.26 16.19 -5.70
CA ALA A 84 -9.65 16.62 -5.66
C ALA A 84 -9.84 17.83 -4.77
N GLU A 85 -9.13 17.88 -3.66
CA GLU A 85 -9.28 18.96 -2.69
C GLU A 85 -8.55 20.23 -3.07
N SER A 86 -7.50 20.09 -3.84
CA SER A 86 -6.72 21.27 -4.22
C SER A 86 -7.44 22.16 -5.20
N LYS A 87 -8.62 21.76 -5.60
CA LYS A 87 -9.45 22.58 -6.42
C LYS A 87 -10.37 23.34 -5.55
N PRO A 88 -10.10 24.52 -5.24
CA PRO A 88 -10.97 25.34 -4.41
C PRO A 88 -12.24 25.69 -5.12
#